data_8e2cae84c5680a1b588b4d0d46db0cbc
#
_entry.id   8e2cae84c5680a1b588b4d0d46db0cbc
#
_cell.length_a   1.000
_cell.length_b   1.000
_cell.length_c   1.000
_cell.angle_alpha   90.00
_cell.angle_beta   90.00
_cell.angle_gamma   90.00
#
_symmetry.space_group_name_H-M   'P 1'
#
loop_
_entity.id
_entity.type
_entity.pdbx_description
1 polymer ?
#
loop_
_entity_poly.entity_id
_entity_poly.type
_entity_poly.pdbx_seq_one_letter_code
_entity_poly.pdbx_strand_id
1 'polypeptide(L)'
;MDESHAYTSPPATMTQSPLIRVDGLSVRFDAGRSGFWGQHRRVVHAVENVSFAIMPGETLGLVGESGSGKSTTGRAILRRVPAAAGRVLYRERDITHAGDAELRLLRRHMQLVFQDPYASLNPRMRVIDIVAEPLVVHGLAANNREAASKVSE
;
A
#
# COMPACT_ATOMS: atom_id res chain seq x y z
N MET A 1 45.72 4.78 -14.47
CA MET A 1 45.44 4.68 -13.02
C MET A 1 43.95 4.49 -12.92
N ASP A 2 43.59 3.22 -12.75
CA ASP A 2 42.20 2.75 -12.72
C ASP A 2 41.84 2.54 -11.24
N GLU A 3 41.03 3.44 -10.68
CA GLU A 3 40.49 3.26 -9.34
C GLU A 3 39.08 2.68 -9.46
N SER A 4 39.04 1.36 -9.59
CA SER A 4 37.82 0.60 -9.42
C SER A 4 37.36 0.70 -7.94
N HIS A 5 36.38 1.54 -7.68
CA HIS A 5 35.69 1.57 -6.39
C HIS A 5 34.91 0.27 -6.24
N ALA A 6 35.53 -0.68 -5.56
CA ALA A 6 34.85 -1.90 -5.11
C ALA A 6 33.76 -1.51 -4.09
N TYR A 7 32.51 -1.63 -4.49
CA TYR A 7 31.36 -1.53 -3.60
C TYR A 7 31.39 -2.71 -2.64
N THR A 8 31.82 -2.46 -1.41
CA THR A 8 31.83 -3.47 -0.34
C THR A 8 30.42 -3.60 0.19
N SER A 9 29.76 -4.71 -0.10
CA SER A 9 28.47 -5.07 0.52
C SER A 9 28.63 -5.08 2.04
N PRO A 10 27.69 -4.49 2.81
CA PRO A 10 27.72 -4.55 4.27
C PRO A 10 27.61 -6.01 4.75
N PRO A 11 28.20 -6.37 5.90
CA PRO A 11 28.21 -7.73 6.40
C PRO A 11 26.80 -8.23 6.69
N ALA A 12 26.53 -9.46 6.26
CA ALA A 12 25.31 -10.19 6.57
C ALA A 12 25.17 -10.37 8.10
N THR A 13 24.34 -9.54 8.70
CA THR A 13 24.02 -9.68 10.13
C THR A 13 22.53 -9.81 10.29
N MET A 14 22.11 -10.96 10.79
CA MET A 14 20.77 -11.40 11.17
C MET A 14 19.75 -11.46 10.01
N THR A 15 19.27 -12.63 9.75
CA THR A 15 18.20 -12.97 8.79
C THR A 15 16.85 -12.39 9.28
N GLN A 16 16.71 -11.07 9.23
CA GLN A 16 15.40 -10.45 9.44
C GLN A 16 14.59 -10.64 8.17
N SER A 17 13.43 -11.26 8.32
CA SER A 17 12.47 -11.35 7.22
C SER A 17 11.98 -9.97 6.81
N PRO A 18 11.76 -9.71 5.51
CA PRO A 18 11.18 -8.46 5.05
C PRO A 18 9.83 -8.18 5.72
N LEU A 19 9.59 -6.90 6.04
CA LEU A 19 8.28 -6.45 6.50
C LEU A 19 7.25 -6.54 5.38
N ILE A 20 7.64 -6.10 4.19
CA ILE A 20 6.87 -6.23 2.95
C ILE A 20 7.76 -6.88 1.89
N ARG A 21 7.24 -7.87 1.18
CA ARG A 21 7.84 -8.41 -0.02
C ARG A 21 6.83 -8.41 -1.15
N VAL A 22 7.27 -7.95 -2.30
CA VAL A 22 6.49 -7.88 -3.53
C VAL A 22 7.21 -8.72 -4.58
N ASP A 23 6.54 -9.73 -5.10
CA ASP A 23 7.08 -10.67 -6.07
C ASP A 23 6.27 -10.60 -7.38
N GLY A 24 6.85 -10.06 -8.46
CA GLY A 24 6.28 -10.05 -9.79
C GLY A 24 4.94 -9.31 -9.92
N LEU A 25 4.70 -8.29 -9.11
CA LEU A 25 3.44 -7.56 -9.06
C LEU A 25 3.09 -6.94 -10.39
N SER A 26 1.89 -7.25 -10.89
CA SER A 26 1.31 -6.60 -12.06
C SER A 26 -0.10 -6.12 -11.74
N VAL A 27 -0.43 -4.91 -12.22
CA VAL A 27 -1.76 -4.30 -12.05
C VAL A 27 -2.28 -3.86 -13.41
N ARG A 28 -3.51 -4.26 -13.72
CA ARG A 28 -4.18 -3.96 -14.97
C ARG A 28 -5.54 -3.33 -14.70
N PHE A 29 -5.87 -2.32 -15.46
CA PHE A 29 -7.19 -1.69 -15.45
C PHE A 29 -7.91 -1.94 -16.76
N ASP A 30 -9.19 -2.28 -16.66
CA ASP A 30 -10.07 -2.32 -17.83
C ASP A 30 -10.46 -0.89 -18.19
N ALA A 31 -9.97 -0.40 -19.31
CA ALA A 31 -10.27 0.95 -19.82
C ALA A 31 -11.54 0.96 -20.71
N GLY A 32 -12.37 -0.08 -20.61
CA GLY A 32 -13.60 -0.21 -21.37
C GLY A 32 -13.41 -0.81 -22.76
N ARG A 33 -14.47 -0.74 -23.56
CA ARG A 33 -14.50 -1.24 -24.93
C ARG A 33 -14.43 -0.06 -25.89
N SER A 34 -13.56 -0.16 -26.88
CA SER A 34 -13.48 0.79 -28.00
C SER A 34 -13.83 0.11 -29.33
N GLY A 35 -14.28 0.89 -30.31
CA GLY A 35 -14.72 0.41 -31.61
C GLY A 35 -16.24 0.54 -31.78
N PHE A 36 -16.67 0.68 -33.05
CA PHE A 36 -18.06 0.94 -33.44
C PHE A 36 -19.05 -0.15 -32.95
N TRP A 37 -18.55 -1.34 -32.59
CA TRP A 37 -19.32 -2.48 -32.06
C TRP A 37 -18.72 -3.06 -30.74
N GLY A 38 -17.90 -2.27 -30.02
CA GLY A 38 -17.32 -2.71 -28.74
C GLY A 38 -16.36 -3.92 -28.83
N GLN A 39 -15.73 -4.11 -29.98
CA GLN A 39 -14.97 -5.33 -30.32
C GLN A 39 -13.60 -5.41 -29.66
N HIS A 40 -13.02 -4.29 -29.19
CA HIS A 40 -11.69 -4.28 -28.59
C HIS A 40 -11.77 -3.88 -27.11
N ARG A 41 -11.42 -4.82 -26.23
CA ARG A 41 -11.22 -4.56 -24.81
C ARG A 41 -9.88 -3.86 -24.63
N ARG A 42 -9.92 -2.63 -24.14
CA ARG A 42 -8.72 -1.84 -23.86
C ARG A 42 -8.28 -2.11 -22.42
N VAL A 43 -7.09 -2.67 -22.25
CA VAL A 43 -6.47 -2.91 -20.93
C VAL A 43 -5.30 -1.98 -20.79
N VAL A 44 -5.24 -1.25 -19.67
CA VAL A 44 -4.11 -0.41 -19.30
C VAL A 44 -3.24 -1.20 -18.31
N HIS A 45 -2.00 -1.45 -18.68
CA HIS A 45 -0.98 -2.04 -17.82
C HIS A 45 -0.37 -0.93 -16.97
N ALA A 46 -0.83 -0.79 -15.74
CA ALA A 46 -0.39 0.30 -14.85
C ALA A 46 0.86 -0.06 -14.05
N VAL A 47 1.06 -1.35 -13.78
CA VAL A 47 2.27 -1.90 -13.14
C VAL A 47 2.55 -3.24 -13.81
N GLU A 48 3.81 -3.54 -14.12
CA GLU A 48 4.16 -4.81 -14.75
C GLU A 48 5.42 -5.41 -14.15
N ASN A 49 5.28 -6.62 -13.60
CA ASN A 49 6.33 -7.49 -13.09
C ASN A 49 7.31 -6.80 -12.12
N VAL A 50 6.79 -6.04 -11.16
CA VAL A 50 7.61 -5.30 -10.18
C VAL A 50 7.88 -6.17 -8.97
N SER A 51 9.15 -6.25 -8.54
CA SER A 51 9.59 -7.01 -7.37
C SER A 51 10.53 -6.17 -6.51
N PHE A 52 10.31 -6.17 -5.21
CA PHE A 52 11.18 -5.55 -4.20
C PHE A 52 10.81 -6.04 -2.80
N ALA A 53 11.67 -5.72 -1.84
CA ALA A 53 11.40 -5.97 -0.42
C ALA A 53 11.65 -4.68 0.38
N ILE A 54 10.96 -4.55 1.51
CA ILE A 54 11.13 -3.46 2.49
C ILE A 54 11.39 -4.11 3.84
N MET A 55 12.52 -3.80 4.44
CA MET A 55 12.89 -4.31 5.76
C MET A 55 12.21 -3.51 6.88
N PRO A 56 12.08 -4.06 8.10
CA PRO A 56 11.63 -3.28 9.24
C PRO A 56 12.53 -2.05 9.45
N GLY A 57 11.92 -0.85 9.60
CA GLY A 57 12.62 0.41 9.79
C GLY A 57 13.22 1.02 8.51
N GLU A 58 13.06 0.37 7.37
CA GLU A 58 13.54 0.87 6.07
C GLU A 58 12.54 1.84 5.44
N THR A 59 13.07 2.82 4.70
CA THR A 59 12.30 3.69 3.80
C THR A 59 12.70 3.41 2.36
N LEU A 60 11.74 2.95 1.55
CA LEU A 60 11.95 2.72 0.12
C LEU A 60 11.33 3.85 -0.70
N GLY A 61 12.14 4.54 -1.51
CA GLY A 61 11.68 5.56 -2.46
C GLY A 61 11.33 4.96 -3.82
N LEU A 62 10.10 5.23 -4.31
CA LEU A 62 9.69 4.94 -5.69
C LEU A 62 9.77 6.21 -6.52
N VAL A 63 10.69 6.26 -7.49
CA VAL A 63 10.90 7.40 -8.39
C VAL A 63 10.46 7.05 -9.82
N GLY A 64 10.09 8.06 -10.59
CA GLY A 64 9.68 7.92 -11.98
C GLY A 64 8.74 9.05 -12.41
N GLU A 65 8.45 9.13 -13.70
CA GLU A 65 7.57 10.14 -14.29
C GLU A 65 6.11 10.03 -13.83
N SER A 66 5.31 11.07 -14.10
CA SER A 66 3.87 11.01 -13.87
C SER A 66 3.26 9.88 -14.73
N GLY A 67 2.38 9.06 -14.14
CA GLY A 67 1.78 7.93 -14.83
C GLY A 67 2.62 6.64 -14.84
N SER A 68 3.84 6.61 -14.28
CA SER A 68 4.70 5.41 -14.26
C SER A 68 4.24 4.30 -13.30
N GLY A 69 3.08 4.42 -12.67
CA GLY A 69 2.51 3.38 -11.82
C GLY A 69 2.87 3.44 -10.33
N LYS A 70 3.65 4.44 -9.85
CA LYS A 70 4.06 4.57 -8.44
C LYS A 70 2.91 4.50 -7.44
N SER A 71 1.92 5.36 -7.61
CA SER A 71 0.73 5.40 -6.74
C SER A 71 -0.10 4.13 -6.85
N THR A 72 -0.15 3.52 -8.04
CA THR A 72 -0.83 2.26 -8.28
C THR A 72 -0.14 1.11 -7.54
N THR A 73 1.20 1.07 -7.57
CA THR A 73 2.01 0.09 -6.82
C THR A 73 1.72 0.19 -5.32
N GLY A 74 1.78 1.39 -4.73
CA GLY A 74 1.46 1.58 -3.32
C GLY A 74 0.03 1.17 -2.96
N ARG A 75 -0.95 1.50 -3.81
CA ARG A 75 -2.35 1.07 -3.61
C ARG A 75 -2.53 -0.44 -3.74
N ALA A 76 -1.79 -1.10 -4.63
CA ALA A 76 -1.85 -2.55 -4.80
C ALA A 76 -1.24 -3.28 -3.59
N ILE A 77 -0.13 -2.81 -3.04
CA ILE A 77 0.48 -3.33 -1.80
C ILE A 77 -0.51 -3.26 -0.65
N LEU A 78 -1.24 -2.16 -0.51
CA LEU A 78 -2.27 -1.97 0.51
C LEU A 78 -3.61 -2.64 0.17
N ARG A 79 -3.65 -3.43 -0.90
CA ARG A 79 -4.86 -4.15 -1.35
C ARG A 79 -6.07 -3.22 -1.59
N ARG A 80 -5.81 -1.96 -1.99
CA ARG A 80 -6.85 -1.03 -2.46
C ARG A 80 -7.12 -1.16 -3.95
N VAL A 81 -6.19 -1.78 -4.68
CA VAL A 81 -6.31 -2.17 -6.09
C VAL A 81 -5.93 -3.64 -6.17
N PRO A 82 -6.69 -4.48 -6.87
CA PRO A 82 -6.35 -5.88 -7.01
C PRO A 82 -5.11 -6.07 -7.88
N ALA A 83 -4.27 -7.03 -7.52
CA ALA A 83 -3.18 -7.50 -8.37
C ALA A 83 -3.75 -8.35 -9.52
N ALA A 84 -3.26 -8.14 -10.73
CA ALA A 84 -3.57 -9.00 -11.88
C ALA A 84 -2.64 -10.21 -11.93
N ALA A 85 -1.42 -10.08 -11.40
CA ALA A 85 -0.44 -11.15 -11.24
C ALA A 85 0.56 -10.79 -10.14
N GLY A 86 1.36 -11.76 -9.70
CA GLY A 86 2.36 -11.59 -8.66
C GLY A 86 1.79 -11.77 -7.25
N ARG A 87 2.62 -11.47 -6.25
CA ARG A 87 2.27 -11.63 -4.83
C ARG A 87 2.72 -10.44 -4.01
N VAL A 88 1.96 -10.17 -2.94
CA VAL A 88 2.31 -9.24 -1.88
C VAL A 88 2.31 -10.00 -0.56
N LEU A 89 3.43 -9.99 0.13
CA LEU A 89 3.59 -10.61 1.44
C LEU A 89 3.83 -9.55 2.52
N TYR A 90 3.13 -9.69 3.63
CA TYR A 90 3.34 -8.91 4.84
C TYR A 90 3.83 -9.84 5.94
N ARG A 91 5.06 -9.63 6.43
CA ARG A 91 5.72 -10.53 7.40
C ARG A 91 5.63 -12.00 6.99
N GLU A 92 6.07 -12.30 5.75
CA GLU A 92 6.05 -13.63 5.11
C GLU A 92 4.63 -14.20 4.84
N ARG A 93 3.56 -13.57 5.29
CA ARG A 93 2.20 -13.98 5.01
C ARG A 93 1.74 -13.39 3.68
N ASP A 94 1.31 -14.24 2.76
CA ASP A 94 0.72 -13.80 1.49
C ASP A 94 -0.66 -13.14 1.74
N ILE A 95 -0.75 -11.86 1.38
CA ILE A 95 -1.97 -11.06 1.52
C ILE A 95 -2.60 -10.72 0.16
N THR A 96 -2.09 -11.29 -0.93
CA THR A 96 -2.51 -10.97 -2.30
C THR A 96 -4.00 -11.16 -2.53
N HIS A 97 -4.59 -12.18 -1.92
CA HIS A 97 -6.00 -12.51 -2.03
C HIS A 97 -6.72 -12.49 -0.67
N ALA A 98 -6.14 -11.78 0.32
CA ALA A 98 -6.75 -11.64 1.64
C ALA A 98 -8.18 -11.10 1.53
N GLY A 99 -9.10 -11.70 2.29
CA GLY A 99 -10.50 -11.28 2.37
C GLY A 99 -10.69 -10.02 3.22
N ASP A 100 -11.88 -9.42 3.17
CA ASP A 100 -12.18 -8.14 3.83
C ASP A 100 -11.94 -8.17 5.34
N ALA A 101 -12.27 -9.25 6.01
CA ALA A 101 -12.05 -9.40 7.46
C ALA A 101 -10.56 -9.36 7.81
N GLU A 102 -9.74 -10.05 7.04
CA GLU A 102 -8.29 -10.06 7.19
C GLU A 102 -7.67 -8.71 6.85
N LEU A 103 -8.08 -8.10 5.73
CA LEU A 103 -7.64 -6.76 5.34
C LEU A 103 -7.99 -5.70 6.39
N ARG A 104 -9.14 -5.84 7.08
CA ARG A 104 -9.51 -4.94 8.18
C ARG A 104 -8.52 -5.00 9.34
N LEU A 105 -8.01 -6.18 9.67
CA LEU A 105 -6.98 -6.36 10.69
C LEU A 105 -5.63 -5.79 10.23
N LEU A 106 -5.25 -6.06 8.98
CA LEU A 106 -4.00 -5.57 8.40
C LEU A 106 -3.95 -4.03 8.31
N ARG A 107 -5.08 -3.37 8.08
CA ARG A 107 -5.17 -1.89 8.01
C ARG A 107 -4.80 -1.17 9.30
N ARG A 108 -4.71 -1.87 10.43
CA ARG A 108 -4.11 -1.33 11.67
C ARG A 108 -2.61 -1.11 11.55
N HIS A 109 -1.95 -1.89 10.69
CA HIS A 109 -0.50 -1.94 10.54
C HIS A 109 -0.01 -1.35 9.22
N MET A 110 -0.91 -1.20 8.24
CA MET A 110 -0.61 -0.74 6.90
C MET A 110 -1.54 0.41 6.53
N GLN A 111 -1.00 1.63 6.47
CA GLN A 111 -1.78 2.83 6.22
C GLN A 111 -1.25 3.60 5.01
N LEU A 112 -2.10 4.40 4.40
CA LEU A 112 -1.79 5.27 3.28
C LEU A 112 -1.96 6.72 3.69
N VAL A 113 -0.91 7.50 3.54
CA VAL A 113 -0.96 8.96 3.62
C VAL A 113 -1.14 9.48 2.20
N PHE A 114 -2.19 10.27 1.98
CA PHE A 114 -2.47 10.84 0.65
C PHE A 114 -1.62 12.08 0.40
N GLN A 115 -1.37 12.37 -0.87
CA GLN A 115 -0.63 13.55 -1.31
C GLN A 115 -1.33 14.87 -0.89
N ASP A 116 -2.65 14.87 -0.92
CA ASP A 116 -3.49 15.94 -0.37
C ASP A 116 -4.19 15.45 0.90
N PRO A 117 -3.65 15.77 2.08
CA PRO A 117 -4.22 15.33 3.35
C PRO A 117 -5.57 16.01 3.63
N TYR A 118 -5.79 17.23 3.16
CA TYR A 118 -7.03 17.96 3.40
C TYR A 118 -8.21 17.36 2.65
N ALA A 119 -7.99 16.90 1.41
CA ALA A 119 -9.03 16.19 0.65
C ALA A 119 -9.42 14.84 1.26
N SER A 120 -8.60 14.30 2.16
CA SER A 120 -8.88 13.03 2.86
C SER A 120 -9.77 13.20 4.08
N LEU A 121 -9.89 14.42 4.61
CA LEU A 121 -10.63 14.72 5.81
C LEU A 121 -12.04 15.20 5.46
N ASN A 122 -13.04 14.72 6.21
CA ASN A 122 -14.39 15.23 6.07
C ASN A 122 -14.49 16.62 6.72
N PRO A 123 -14.70 17.71 5.94
CA PRO A 123 -14.70 19.08 6.47
C PRO A 123 -15.88 19.37 7.41
N ARG A 124 -16.87 18.48 7.48
CA ARG A 124 -18.03 18.61 8.37
C ARG A 124 -17.82 17.90 9.72
N MET A 125 -16.73 17.16 9.89
CA MET A 125 -16.41 16.48 11.13
C MET A 125 -15.45 17.32 11.97
N ARG A 126 -15.60 17.24 13.30
CA ARG A 126 -14.60 17.83 14.20
C ARG A 126 -13.32 17.01 14.18
N VAL A 127 -12.19 17.63 14.42
CA VAL A 127 -10.87 16.95 14.43
C VAL A 127 -10.88 15.75 15.40
N ILE A 128 -11.47 15.92 16.59
CA ILE A 128 -11.57 14.85 17.57
C ILE A 128 -12.35 13.63 17.05
N ASP A 129 -13.42 13.88 16.29
CA ASP A 129 -14.24 12.80 15.72
C ASP A 129 -13.47 12.05 14.61
N ILE A 130 -12.69 12.77 13.79
CA ILE A 130 -11.84 12.20 12.74
C ILE A 130 -10.76 11.30 13.35
N VAL A 131 -10.10 11.78 14.42
CA VAL A 131 -9.03 11.00 15.09
C VAL A 131 -9.60 9.83 15.90
N ALA A 132 -10.81 9.99 16.45
CA ALA A 132 -11.48 8.95 17.23
C ALA A 132 -12.08 7.81 16.36
N GLU A 133 -12.49 8.11 15.13
CA GLU A 133 -13.16 7.14 14.24
C GLU A 133 -12.39 5.82 14.08
N PRO A 134 -11.08 5.81 13.79
CA PRO A 134 -10.30 4.58 13.68
C PRO A 134 -10.33 3.72 14.95
N LEU A 135 -10.40 4.33 16.15
CA LEU A 135 -10.45 3.57 17.39
C LEU A 135 -11.75 2.76 17.49
N VAL A 136 -12.87 3.33 17.07
CA VAL A 136 -14.16 2.64 17.04
C VAL A 136 -14.19 1.58 15.92
N VAL A 137 -13.77 1.95 14.71
CA VAL A 137 -13.76 1.06 13.54
C VAL A 137 -12.93 -0.19 13.79
N HIS A 138 -11.82 -0.05 14.50
CA HIS A 138 -10.93 -1.17 14.82
C HIS A 138 -11.23 -1.84 16.17
N GLY A 139 -12.29 -1.43 16.88
CA GLY A 139 -12.68 -2.03 18.15
C GLY A 139 -11.69 -1.75 19.30
N LEU A 140 -10.94 -0.64 19.21
CA LEU A 140 -10.05 -0.14 20.26
C LEU A 140 -10.77 0.74 21.28
N ALA A 141 -11.99 1.17 20.93
CA ALA A 141 -12.97 1.80 21.82
C ALA A 141 -14.35 1.25 21.53
N ALA A 142 -15.17 1.10 22.56
CA ALA A 142 -16.52 0.55 22.43
C ALA A 142 -17.50 1.53 21.77
N ASN A 143 -17.25 2.84 21.88
CA ASN A 143 -18.10 3.89 21.35
C ASN A 143 -17.32 5.19 21.15
N ASN A 144 -17.97 6.17 20.50
CA ASN A 144 -17.36 7.47 20.19
C ASN A 144 -16.96 8.28 21.45
N ARG A 145 -17.68 8.14 22.57
CA ARG A 145 -17.35 8.85 23.81
C ARG A 145 -16.02 8.34 24.39
N GLU A 146 -15.86 7.01 24.46
CA GLU A 146 -14.61 6.39 24.92
C GLU A 146 -13.46 6.72 23.97
N ALA A 147 -13.72 6.67 22.66
CA ALA A 147 -12.71 7.02 21.65
C ALA A 147 -12.26 8.47 21.80
N ALA A 148 -13.19 9.41 21.98
CA ALA A 148 -12.86 10.82 22.19
C ALA A 148 -12.06 11.06 23.48
N SER A 149 -12.35 10.34 24.56
CA SER A 149 -11.55 10.40 25.80
C SER A 149 -10.11 9.97 25.56
N LYS A 150 -9.90 8.84 24.86
CA LYS A 150 -8.56 8.34 24.52
C LYS A 150 -7.75 9.26 23.58
N VAL A 151 -8.44 10.06 22.77
CA VAL A 151 -7.79 11.04 21.89
C VAL A 151 -7.35 12.29 22.64
N SER A 152 -8.00 12.58 23.79
CA SER A 152 -7.73 13.77 24.60
C SER A 152 -6.61 13.59 25.62
N GLU A 153 -6.14 12.36 25.84
CA GLU A 153 -4.99 12.00 26.68
C GLU A 153 -3.67 12.19 25.94
#